data_c68456ef9e2c88258812a6dd3de9fbbb
#
_entry.id   c68456ef9e2c88258812a6dd3de9fbbb
#
_cell.length_a   1.000
_cell.length_b   1.000
_cell.length_c   1.000
_cell.angle_alpha   90.00
_cell.angle_beta   90.00
_cell.angle_gamma   90.00
#
_symmetry.space_group_name_H-M   'P 1'
#
loop_
_entity.id
_entity.type
_entity.pdbx_description
1 polymer ?
#
loop_
_entity_poly.entity_id
_entity_poly.type
_entity_poly.pdbx_seq_one_letter_code
_entity_poly.pdbx_strand_id
1 'polypeptide(L)'
;MIEAERAIAELAMPWRVMAQVSLGEILRSEDAAAFSAVNSKRVDLLIVDERHQPIAAVEYQGTGHWQGNAAARDAVKKEALRKAGVAYIEVIAGSHLPADLHREIARLARLSSKVLA
;
A
#
# COMPACT_ATOMS: atom_id res chain seq x y z
N MET A 1 -2.13 -10.37 -5.69
CA MET A 1 -3.10 -9.52 -6.40
C MET A 1 -4.51 -10.08 -6.37
N ILE A 2 -4.67 -11.37 -6.64
CA ILE A 2 -5.98 -12.03 -6.61
C ILE A 2 -6.65 -11.90 -5.24
N GLU A 3 -5.90 -12.05 -4.17
CA GLU A 3 -6.45 -11.97 -2.82
C GLU A 3 -6.95 -10.57 -2.46
N ALA A 4 -6.22 -9.54 -2.88
CA ALA A 4 -6.65 -8.17 -2.65
C ALA A 4 -7.90 -7.84 -3.47
N GLU A 5 -7.94 -8.27 -4.72
CA GLU A 5 -9.11 -8.07 -5.58
C GLU A 5 -10.34 -8.80 -5.04
N ARG A 6 -10.13 -10.03 -4.53
CA ARG A 6 -11.21 -10.80 -3.94
C ARG A 6 -11.78 -10.13 -2.69
N ALA A 7 -10.90 -9.62 -1.83
CA ALA A 7 -11.32 -8.91 -0.62
C ALA A 7 -12.15 -7.66 -0.96
N ILE A 8 -11.69 -6.90 -1.93
CA ILE A 8 -12.39 -5.69 -2.38
C ILE A 8 -13.76 -6.04 -2.94
N ALA A 9 -13.85 -7.11 -3.74
CA ALA A 9 -15.12 -7.56 -4.30
C ALA A 9 -16.08 -8.03 -3.22
N GLU A 10 -15.61 -8.78 -2.23
CA GLU A 10 -16.42 -9.27 -1.12
C GLU A 10 -16.95 -8.12 -0.26
N LEU A 11 -16.17 -7.05 -0.14
CA LEU A 11 -16.55 -5.87 0.63
C LEU A 11 -17.39 -4.88 -0.19
N ALA A 12 -17.61 -5.17 -1.46
CA ALA A 12 -18.38 -4.34 -2.39
C ALA A 12 -17.86 -2.89 -2.47
N MET A 13 -16.55 -2.70 -2.39
CA MET A 13 -15.94 -1.38 -2.50
C MET A 13 -15.61 -1.07 -3.96
N PRO A 14 -15.74 0.21 -4.38
CA PRO A 14 -15.41 0.62 -5.76
C PRO A 14 -13.90 0.86 -5.94
N TRP A 15 -13.09 0.03 -5.34
CA TRP A 15 -11.63 0.14 -5.37
C TRP A 15 -11.03 -0.77 -6.41
N ARG A 16 -9.83 -0.43 -6.87
CA ARG A 16 -9.08 -1.20 -7.85
C ARG A 16 -7.68 -1.47 -7.33
N VAL A 17 -7.07 -2.53 -7.84
CA VAL A 17 -5.70 -2.91 -7.49
C VAL A 17 -4.81 -2.72 -8.70
N MET A 18 -3.71 -2.01 -8.52
CA MET A 18 -2.68 -1.80 -9.53
C MET A 18 -1.38 -2.44 -9.07
N ALA A 19 -0.66 -3.07 -9.99
CA ALA A 19 0.58 -3.77 -9.66
C ALA A 19 1.79 -2.92 -10.03
N GLN A 20 2.85 -3.01 -9.21
CA GLN A 20 4.17 -2.43 -9.51
C GLN A 20 4.14 -0.95 -9.85
N VAL A 21 3.53 -0.17 -8.98
CA VAL A 21 3.41 1.28 -9.18
C VAL A 21 4.58 1.99 -8.50
N SER A 22 5.21 2.94 -9.20
CA SER A 22 6.31 3.70 -8.62
C SER A 22 5.78 4.73 -7.64
N LEU A 23 6.55 5.00 -6.58
CA LEU A 23 6.18 6.00 -5.58
C LEU A 23 6.11 7.41 -6.20
N GLY A 24 6.91 7.67 -7.24
CA GLY A 24 6.86 8.95 -7.95
C GLY A 24 5.52 9.24 -8.59
N GLU A 25 4.77 8.20 -8.95
CA GLU A 25 3.42 8.35 -9.49
C GLU A 25 2.36 8.48 -8.40
N ILE A 26 2.63 7.90 -7.23
CA ILE A 26 1.69 7.93 -6.11
C ILE A 26 1.80 9.24 -5.34
N LEU A 27 3.04 9.71 -5.12
CA LEU A 27 3.34 10.84 -4.27
C LEU A 27 3.68 12.05 -5.10
N ARG A 28 3.00 13.15 -4.84
CA ARG A 28 3.35 14.44 -5.42
C ARG A 28 3.96 15.27 -4.32
N SER A 29 5.27 15.49 -4.40
CA SER A 29 5.99 16.25 -3.40
C SER A 29 6.53 17.53 -4.02
N GLU A 30 6.35 18.65 -3.33
CA GLU A 30 6.95 19.93 -3.71
C GLU A 30 8.42 19.96 -3.32
N ASP A 31 8.83 19.06 -2.44
CA ASP A 31 10.22 18.92 -2.03
C ASP A 31 10.95 18.01 -3.01
N ALA A 32 11.78 18.61 -3.86
CA ALA A 32 12.52 17.90 -4.90
C ALA A 32 13.46 16.84 -4.32
N ALA A 33 14.06 17.10 -3.16
CA ALA A 33 14.96 16.14 -2.53
C ALA A 33 14.21 14.93 -2.03
N ALA A 34 13.05 15.12 -1.39
CA ALA A 34 12.21 14.02 -0.94
C ALA A 34 11.69 13.22 -2.13
N PHE A 35 11.27 13.89 -3.20
CA PHE A 35 10.80 13.24 -4.41
C PHE A 35 11.90 12.38 -5.05
N SER A 36 13.12 12.93 -5.15
CA SER A 36 14.25 12.18 -5.71
C SER A 36 14.59 10.94 -4.90
N ALA A 37 14.41 11.00 -3.58
CA ALA A 37 14.72 9.87 -2.71
C ALA A 37 13.75 8.70 -2.90
N VAL A 38 12.51 8.95 -3.34
CA VAL A 38 11.46 7.93 -3.37
C VAL A 38 10.92 7.62 -4.77
N ASN A 39 11.12 8.48 -5.77
CA ASN A 39 10.47 8.35 -7.07
C ASN A 39 10.80 7.06 -7.82
N SER A 40 11.98 6.47 -7.57
CA SER A 40 12.40 5.23 -8.19
C SER A 40 11.92 3.98 -7.45
N LYS A 41 11.40 4.14 -6.23
CA LYS A 41 10.92 3.01 -5.45
C LYS A 41 9.53 2.62 -5.92
N ARG A 42 9.20 1.33 -5.79
CA ARG A 42 7.92 0.79 -6.23
C ARG A 42 7.20 0.10 -5.09
N VAL A 43 5.89 0.04 -5.20
CA VAL A 43 5.07 -0.78 -4.32
C VAL A 43 4.57 -1.99 -5.12
N ASP A 44 4.42 -3.13 -4.46
CA ASP A 44 3.99 -4.36 -5.13
C ASP A 44 2.56 -4.21 -5.63
N LEU A 45 1.66 -3.74 -4.80
CA LEU A 45 0.28 -3.46 -5.17
C LEU A 45 -0.12 -2.11 -4.60
N LEU A 46 -0.95 -1.40 -5.36
CA LEU A 46 -1.56 -0.16 -4.91
C LEU A 46 -3.07 -0.28 -5.04
N ILE A 47 -3.78 -0.07 -3.94
CA ILE A 47 -5.24 0.00 -3.95
C ILE A 47 -5.62 1.46 -4.14
N VAL A 48 -6.44 1.72 -5.16
CA VAL A 48 -6.92 3.08 -5.46
C VAL A 48 -8.44 3.10 -5.41
N ASP A 49 -9.00 4.27 -5.16
CA ASP A 49 -10.44 4.45 -5.15
C ASP A 49 -10.97 4.69 -6.57
N GLU A 50 -12.26 4.99 -6.69
CA GLU A 50 -12.93 5.24 -7.97
C GLU A 50 -12.39 6.45 -8.71
N ARG A 51 -11.71 7.36 -8.00
CA ARG A 51 -11.07 8.55 -8.58
C ARG A 51 -9.59 8.36 -8.82
N HIS A 52 -9.11 7.12 -8.70
CA HIS A 52 -7.71 6.74 -8.82
C HIS A 52 -6.81 7.35 -7.74
N GLN A 53 -7.39 7.72 -6.60
CA GLN A 53 -6.61 8.23 -5.49
C GLN A 53 -6.06 7.05 -4.66
N PRO A 54 -4.80 7.12 -4.22
CA PRO A 54 -4.21 6.04 -3.44
C PRO A 54 -4.89 5.84 -2.09
N ILE A 55 -5.24 4.60 -1.79
CA ILE A 55 -5.84 4.23 -0.50
C ILE A 55 -4.83 3.47 0.34
N ALA A 56 -4.16 2.48 -0.25
CA ALA A 56 -3.22 1.63 0.48
C ALA A 56 -2.19 1.03 -0.45
N ALA A 57 -0.97 0.90 0.04
CA ALA A 57 0.09 0.16 -0.62
C ALA A 57 0.25 -1.18 0.08
N VAL A 58 0.32 -2.25 -0.69
CA VAL A 58 0.51 -3.61 -0.18
C VAL A 58 1.89 -4.09 -0.61
N GLU A 59 2.69 -4.52 0.34
CA GLU A 59 4.03 -5.03 0.11
C GLU A 59 4.15 -6.47 0.57
N TYR A 60 4.70 -7.33 -0.28
CA TYR A 60 4.94 -8.73 0.05
C TYR A 60 6.39 -8.90 0.47
N GLN A 61 6.61 -9.38 1.70
CA GLN A 61 7.92 -9.55 2.27
C GLN A 61 8.26 -11.04 2.36
N GLY A 62 9.41 -11.43 1.82
CA GLY A 62 9.92 -12.77 1.98
C GLY A 62 10.72 -12.90 3.28
N THR A 63 10.95 -14.15 3.71
CA THR A 63 11.85 -14.42 4.84
C THR A 63 13.27 -14.00 4.44
N GLY A 64 13.97 -13.32 5.31
CA GLY A 64 15.32 -12.82 5.03
C GLY A 64 15.36 -11.46 4.36
N HIS A 65 14.21 -10.85 4.14
CA HIS A 65 14.11 -9.53 3.52
C HIS A 65 14.82 -8.43 4.34
N TRP A 66 14.95 -8.64 5.63
CA TRP A 66 15.45 -7.62 6.57
C TRP A 66 16.97 -7.62 6.73
N GLN A 67 17.71 -7.91 5.69
CA GLN A 67 19.16 -7.90 5.72
C GLN A 67 19.72 -6.62 5.08
N GLY A 68 20.75 -6.06 5.69
CA GLY A 68 21.46 -4.91 5.16
C GLY A 68 20.62 -3.65 5.07
N ASN A 69 20.64 -3.00 3.90
CA ASN A 69 19.96 -1.72 3.67
C ASN A 69 18.48 -1.85 3.37
N ALA A 70 17.96 -3.08 3.28
CA ALA A 70 16.54 -3.29 2.93
C ALA A 70 15.62 -2.66 3.97
N ALA A 71 15.93 -2.83 5.26
CA ALA A 71 15.11 -2.27 6.33
C ALA A 71 15.07 -0.74 6.27
N ALA A 72 16.21 -0.11 5.99
CA ALA A 72 16.26 1.36 5.88
C ALA A 72 15.46 1.87 4.69
N ARG A 73 15.54 1.18 3.54
CA ARG A 73 14.78 1.55 2.36
C ARG A 73 13.27 1.39 2.59
N ASP A 74 12.88 0.33 3.29
CA ASP A 74 11.47 0.11 3.63
C ASP A 74 10.95 1.18 4.58
N ALA A 75 11.78 1.62 5.52
CA ALA A 75 11.40 2.68 6.46
C ALA A 75 11.16 4.01 5.73
N VAL A 76 11.99 4.33 4.75
CA VAL A 76 11.82 5.54 3.94
C VAL A 76 10.52 5.48 3.14
N LYS A 77 10.26 4.33 2.51
CA LYS A 77 9.04 4.11 1.74
C LYS A 77 7.79 4.22 2.61
N LYS A 78 7.82 3.56 3.76
CA LYS A 78 6.71 3.55 4.71
C LYS A 78 6.38 4.95 5.21
N GLU A 79 7.41 5.73 5.57
CA GLU A 79 7.23 7.08 6.07
C GLU A 79 6.68 8.02 4.99
N ALA A 80 7.17 7.89 3.76
CA ALA A 80 6.67 8.70 2.64
C ALA A 80 5.19 8.44 2.38
N LEU A 81 4.78 7.18 2.42
CA LEU A 81 3.37 6.79 2.24
C LEU A 81 2.51 7.31 3.39
N ARG A 82 3.01 7.20 4.63
CA ARG A 82 2.30 7.70 5.80
C ARG A 82 2.03 9.20 5.69
N LYS A 83 3.01 9.97 5.28
CA LYS A 83 2.87 11.42 5.11
C LYS A 83 1.85 11.78 4.03
N ALA A 84 1.73 10.93 3.02
CA ALA A 84 0.77 11.15 1.93
C ALA A 84 -0.63 10.65 2.27
N GLY A 85 -0.84 10.08 3.46
CA GLY A 85 -2.13 9.55 3.87
C GLY A 85 -2.48 8.21 3.25
N VAL A 86 -1.47 7.48 2.76
CA VAL A 86 -1.65 6.16 2.14
C VAL A 86 -1.32 5.10 3.18
N ALA A 87 -2.26 4.18 3.41
CA ALA A 87 -2.05 3.09 4.36
C ALA A 87 -0.97 2.14 3.83
N TYR A 88 -0.23 1.53 4.74
CA TYR A 88 0.83 0.58 4.40
C TYR A 88 0.49 -0.78 4.97
N ILE A 89 0.37 -1.78 4.11
CA ILE A 89 0.04 -3.14 4.50
C ILE A 89 1.19 -4.06 4.12
N GLU A 90 1.81 -4.70 5.11
CA GLU A 90 2.84 -5.70 4.87
C GLU A 90 2.23 -7.09 4.95
N VAL A 91 2.52 -7.92 3.96
CA VAL A 91 2.16 -9.33 3.96
C VAL A 91 3.45 -10.12 4.02
N ILE A 92 3.71 -10.75 5.16
CA ILE A 92 4.95 -11.47 5.40
C ILE A 92 4.77 -12.95 5.09
N ALA A 93 5.60 -13.47 4.18
CA ALA A 93 5.54 -14.88 3.79
C ALA A 93 5.72 -15.79 5.03
N GLY A 94 4.82 -16.78 5.16
CA GLY A 94 4.85 -17.71 6.28
C GLY A 94 4.19 -17.20 7.55
N SER A 95 3.92 -15.89 7.65
CA SER A 95 3.33 -15.29 8.85
C SER A 95 1.91 -14.78 8.62
N HIS A 96 1.57 -14.46 7.37
CA HIS A 96 0.25 -13.92 7.03
C HIS A 96 -0.53 -14.88 6.14
N LEU A 97 -1.83 -14.94 6.38
CA LEU A 97 -2.79 -15.70 5.58
C LEU A 97 -3.62 -14.72 4.74
N PRO A 98 -4.30 -15.21 3.69
CA PRO A 98 -5.21 -14.35 2.92
C PRO A 98 -6.24 -13.62 3.78
N ALA A 99 -6.69 -14.26 4.87
CA ALA A 99 -7.64 -13.65 5.79
C ALA A 99 -7.07 -12.40 6.48
N ASP A 100 -5.76 -12.33 6.69
CA ASP A 100 -5.11 -11.17 7.31
C ASP A 100 -5.19 -9.96 6.39
N LEU A 101 -4.93 -10.16 5.10
CA LEU A 101 -5.06 -9.10 4.10
C LEU A 101 -6.51 -8.64 3.99
N HIS A 102 -7.45 -9.56 3.96
CA HIS A 102 -8.88 -9.24 3.92
C HIS A 102 -9.27 -8.37 5.11
N ARG A 103 -8.80 -8.72 6.31
CA ARG A 103 -9.09 -7.97 7.53
C ARG A 103 -8.57 -6.54 7.47
N GLU A 104 -7.35 -6.35 6.95
CA GLU A 104 -6.78 -5.01 6.81
C GLU A 104 -7.57 -4.16 5.81
N ILE A 105 -7.94 -4.74 4.69
CA ILE A 105 -8.74 -4.05 3.68
C ILE A 105 -10.13 -3.71 4.23
N ALA A 106 -10.73 -4.63 4.98
CA ALA A 106 -12.02 -4.41 5.63
C ALA A 106 -11.96 -3.24 6.62
N ARG A 107 -10.86 -3.14 7.36
CA ARG A 107 -10.65 -2.02 8.29
C ARG A 107 -10.61 -0.69 7.54
N LEU A 108 -9.91 -0.64 6.42
CA LEU A 108 -9.84 0.56 5.60
C LEU A 108 -11.19 0.93 5.01
N ALA A 109 -11.96 -0.07 4.60
CA ALA A 109 -13.31 0.16 4.07
C ALA A 109 -14.22 0.78 5.12
N ARG A 110 -14.14 0.32 6.38
CA ARG A 110 -14.92 0.87 7.48
C ARG A 110 -14.54 2.32 7.77
N LEU A 111 -13.24 2.63 7.75
CA LEU A 111 -12.77 4.00 7.98
C LEU A 111 -13.23 4.94 6.88
N SER A 112 -13.19 4.48 5.64
CA SER A 112 -13.66 5.26 4.50
C SER A 112 -15.16 5.55 4.61
N SER A 113 -15.97 4.58 5.03
CA SER A 113 -17.40 4.77 5.23
C SER A 113 -17.70 5.79 6.32
N LYS A 114 -16.93 5.78 7.39
CA LYS A 114 -17.11 6.75 8.48
C LYS A 114 -16.81 8.18 8.04
N VAL A 115 -15.81 8.36 7.20
CA VAL A 115 -15.44 9.67 6.69
C VAL A 115 -16.52 10.22 5.76
N LEU A 116 -17.15 9.35 4.98
CA LEU A 116 -18.20 9.75 4.04
C LEU A 116 -19.58 9.90 4.68
N ALA A 117 -19.74 9.32 5.84
CA ALA A 117 -20.98 9.45 6.60
C ALA A 117 -21.00 10.76 7.38
#